data_cb5fe38c259addcc84bf230b682e2392
#
_entry.id   cb5fe38c259addcc84bf230b682e2392
#
_cell.length_a   1.000
_cell.length_b   1.000
_cell.length_c   1.000
_cell.angle_alpha   90.00
_cell.angle_beta   90.00
_cell.angle_gamma   90.00
#
_symmetry.space_group_name_H-M   'P 1'
#
loop_
_entity.id
_entity.type
_entity.pdbx_description
1 polymer ?
#
loop_
_entity_poly.entity_id
_entity_poly.type
_entity_poly.pdbx_seq_one_letter_code
_entity_poly.pdbx_strand_id
1 'polypeptide(L)'
;MRLTVVGCAGSFPGPDSPASCYLVEHAGRRVLLDLGNGAFGPLQRYADVYDIDGVVLTHLHPDHCLDMTSYYVARKYRPEGPAPAIPVLGPAGTADRMAHAYGLPPEEGMHGEFDFRDHAPQTELGPFRITTARVNHPVEAYAIRVEAGGRSLVFSGDTGESEALVDLSRGADLALYEASFLSRYQDAPPNLHLTAAQAADHAKRAGVGRLVLTHLVPWTPQEETLEEGTRAYGGDLTLAVPGLALDV
;
A
#
# COMPACT_ATOMS: atom_id res chain seq x y z
N MET A 1 4.53 -8.20 14.58
CA MET A 1 3.91 -8.01 13.24
C MET A 1 5.05 -7.92 12.22
N ARG A 2 4.89 -8.50 11.04
CA ARG A 2 5.94 -8.51 9.99
C ARG A 2 5.42 -7.84 8.73
N LEU A 3 6.23 -6.99 8.12
CA LEU A 3 6.02 -6.39 6.80
C LEU A 3 6.96 -7.06 5.79
N THR A 4 6.44 -7.47 4.63
CA THR A 4 7.24 -7.90 3.48
C THR A 4 6.88 -7.04 2.27
N VAL A 5 7.89 -6.41 1.66
CA VAL A 5 7.73 -5.62 0.43
C VAL A 5 7.68 -6.58 -0.75
N VAL A 6 6.56 -6.66 -1.44
CA VAL A 6 6.40 -7.44 -2.69
C VAL A 6 6.73 -6.58 -3.90
N GLY A 7 6.23 -5.35 -3.90
CA GLY A 7 6.46 -4.34 -4.92
C GLY A 7 6.45 -2.94 -4.31
N CYS A 8 7.30 -2.07 -4.84
CA CYS A 8 7.50 -0.71 -4.34
C CYS A 8 7.81 0.32 -5.43
N ALA A 9 7.66 -0.06 -6.72
CA ALA A 9 7.78 0.91 -7.81
C ALA A 9 6.58 1.85 -7.81
N GLY A 10 6.83 3.12 -7.98
CA GLY A 10 5.81 4.17 -8.08
C GLY A 10 5.35 4.40 -9.51
N SER A 11 4.08 4.76 -9.68
CA SER A 11 3.39 5.12 -10.91
C SER A 11 3.30 4.00 -11.97
N PHE A 12 4.27 3.12 -12.07
CA PHE A 12 4.31 1.96 -12.96
C PHE A 12 5.41 0.96 -12.55
N PRO A 13 5.30 -0.33 -12.91
CA PRO A 13 6.33 -1.31 -12.59
C PRO A 13 7.67 -0.97 -13.22
N GLY A 14 8.74 -1.11 -12.45
CA GLY A 14 10.10 -1.06 -12.97
C GLY A 14 10.63 -2.46 -13.32
N PRO A 15 11.85 -2.55 -13.90
CA PRO A 15 12.44 -3.84 -14.27
C PRO A 15 12.69 -4.74 -13.05
N ASP A 16 12.98 -4.15 -11.90
CA ASP A 16 13.38 -4.86 -10.67
C ASP A 16 12.29 -4.86 -9.59
N SER A 17 11.18 -4.15 -9.81
CA SER A 17 10.06 -4.08 -8.85
C SER A 17 8.72 -3.96 -9.55
N PRO A 18 7.71 -4.76 -9.17
CA PRO A 18 6.33 -4.46 -9.50
C PRO A 18 5.87 -3.19 -8.77
N ALA A 19 4.68 -2.72 -9.12
CA ALA A 19 4.01 -1.63 -8.45
C ALA A 19 3.62 -1.99 -6.99
N SER A 20 3.01 -1.05 -6.28
CA SER A 20 2.74 -1.13 -4.84
C SER A 20 2.03 -2.40 -4.42
N CYS A 21 2.69 -3.20 -3.57
CA CYS A 21 2.10 -4.35 -2.90
C CYS A 21 2.93 -4.70 -1.66
N TYR A 22 2.27 -4.74 -0.50
CA TYR A 22 2.94 -5.02 0.77
C TYR A 22 2.14 -6.07 1.54
N LEU A 23 2.85 -7.12 1.96
CA LEU A 23 2.27 -8.21 2.75
C LEU A 23 2.52 -7.93 4.23
N VAL A 24 1.45 -7.86 5.03
CA VAL A 24 1.51 -7.71 6.49
C VAL A 24 1.02 -8.98 7.15
N GLU A 25 1.83 -9.54 8.06
CA GLU A 25 1.58 -10.81 8.73
C GLU A 25 1.60 -10.66 10.25
N HIS A 26 0.64 -11.29 10.91
CA HIS A 26 0.62 -11.42 12.38
C HIS A 26 -0.22 -12.64 12.81
N ALA A 27 0.30 -13.43 13.76
CA ALA A 27 -0.40 -14.58 14.35
C ALA A 27 -0.99 -15.56 13.31
N GLY A 28 -0.26 -15.82 12.21
CA GLY A 28 -0.69 -16.71 11.12
C GLY A 28 -1.73 -16.11 10.18
N ARG A 29 -2.09 -14.83 10.33
CA ARG A 29 -2.99 -14.10 9.44
C ARG A 29 -2.21 -13.14 8.55
N ARG A 30 -2.78 -12.86 7.36
CA ARG A 30 -2.13 -12.10 6.31
C ARG A 30 -3.09 -11.11 5.66
N VAL A 31 -2.64 -9.87 5.54
CA VAL A 31 -3.37 -8.84 4.77
C VAL A 31 -2.43 -8.19 3.76
N LEU A 32 -2.97 -7.80 2.60
CA LEU A 32 -2.25 -7.01 1.61
C LEU A 32 -2.61 -5.54 1.77
N LEU A 33 -1.61 -4.68 1.69
CA LEU A 33 -1.79 -3.25 1.46
C LEU A 33 -1.44 -3.00 0.00
N ASP A 34 -2.43 -2.61 -0.78
CA ASP A 34 -2.44 -2.52 -2.23
C ASP A 34 -2.08 -3.83 -2.98
N LEU A 35 -2.46 -3.88 -4.24
CA LEU A 35 -2.13 -4.95 -5.18
C LEU A 35 -2.03 -4.36 -6.59
N GLY A 36 -0.97 -3.57 -6.79
CA GLY A 36 -0.68 -2.87 -8.03
C GLY A 36 -0.24 -3.81 -9.15
N ASN A 37 -0.25 -3.28 -10.37
CA ASN A 37 0.07 -4.06 -11.56
C ASN A 37 1.48 -4.67 -11.52
N GLY A 38 1.54 -5.94 -11.91
CA GLY A 38 2.75 -6.76 -11.91
C GLY A 38 3.09 -7.40 -10.56
N ALA A 39 2.32 -7.15 -9.48
CA ALA A 39 2.65 -7.62 -8.14
C ALA A 39 2.13 -9.03 -7.84
N PHE A 40 1.04 -9.46 -8.48
CA PHE A 40 0.41 -10.75 -8.16
C PHE A 40 1.34 -11.96 -8.43
N GLY A 41 2.14 -11.92 -9.48
CA GLY A 41 3.12 -12.96 -9.77
C GLY A 41 4.17 -13.10 -8.67
N PRO A 42 4.94 -12.04 -8.36
CA PRO A 42 5.91 -12.01 -7.27
C PRO A 42 5.34 -12.31 -5.88
N LEU A 43 4.10 -11.90 -5.57
CA LEU A 43 3.43 -12.20 -4.29
C LEU A 43 3.45 -13.70 -3.97
N GLN A 44 3.28 -14.57 -4.97
CA GLN A 44 3.29 -16.03 -4.82
C GLN A 44 4.62 -16.62 -4.33
N ARG A 45 5.70 -15.83 -4.28
CA ARG A 45 6.98 -16.22 -3.67
C ARG A 45 6.97 -16.06 -2.15
N TYR A 46 6.06 -15.24 -1.61
CA TYR A 46 6.04 -14.85 -0.21
C TYR A 46 4.86 -15.45 0.56
N ALA A 47 3.75 -15.73 -0.12
CA ALA A 47 2.56 -16.31 0.49
C ALA A 47 1.79 -17.19 -0.51
N ASP A 48 1.07 -18.19 0.01
CA ASP A 48 -0.02 -18.80 -0.74
C ASP A 48 -1.14 -17.76 -0.86
N VAL A 49 -1.52 -17.45 -2.09
CA VAL A 49 -2.54 -16.42 -2.36
C VAL A 49 -3.93 -16.79 -1.85
N TYR A 50 -4.15 -18.05 -1.55
CA TYR A 50 -5.40 -18.53 -0.94
C TYR A 50 -5.42 -18.36 0.58
N ASP A 51 -4.26 -18.12 1.20
CA ASP A 51 -4.11 -17.85 2.64
C ASP A 51 -4.11 -16.36 2.98
N ILE A 52 -4.47 -15.49 2.04
CA ILE A 52 -4.66 -14.05 2.29
C ILE A 52 -6.05 -13.83 2.89
N ASP A 53 -6.09 -13.18 4.04
CA ASP A 53 -7.32 -12.93 4.81
C ASP A 53 -8.06 -11.65 4.40
N GLY A 54 -7.40 -10.75 3.67
CA GLY A 54 -8.01 -9.53 3.16
C GLY A 54 -7.04 -8.63 2.40
N VAL A 55 -7.60 -7.67 1.68
CA VAL A 55 -6.84 -6.64 0.94
C VAL A 55 -7.34 -5.27 1.38
N VAL A 56 -6.42 -4.32 1.55
CA VAL A 56 -6.72 -2.92 1.86
C VAL A 56 -6.12 -2.05 0.78
N LEU A 57 -6.96 -1.44 -0.04
CA LEU A 57 -6.54 -0.60 -1.16
C LEU A 57 -6.55 0.87 -0.74
N THR A 58 -5.42 1.57 -0.93
CA THR A 58 -5.31 3.00 -0.61
C THR A 58 -6.15 3.86 -1.53
N HIS A 59 -6.09 3.59 -2.82
CA HIS A 59 -6.83 4.28 -3.88
C HIS A 59 -6.88 3.42 -5.16
N LEU A 60 -7.53 3.94 -6.22
CA LEU A 60 -7.88 3.12 -7.39
C LEU A 60 -7.06 3.43 -8.65
N HIS A 61 -5.85 4.00 -8.52
CA HIS A 61 -4.91 4.03 -9.63
C HIS A 61 -4.39 2.62 -9.95
N PRO A 62 -4.04 2.34 -11.23
CA PRO A 62 -3.64 0.98 -11.66
C PRO A 62 -2.47 0.38 -10.87
N ASP A 63 -1.50 1.20 -10.50
CA ASP A 63 -0.31 0.80 -9.76
C ASP A 63 -0.55 0.49 -8.27
N HIS A 64 -1.83 0.60 -7.81
CA HIS A 64 -2.27 0.22 -6.48
C HIS A 64 -3.33 -0.87 -6.46
N CYS A 65 -4.05 -1.12 -7.55
CA CYS A 65 -5.19 -2.04 -7.51
C CYS A 65 -5.34 -3.00 -8.69
N LEU A 66 -4.60 -2.82 -9.81
CA LEU A 66 -4.99 -3.49 -11.05
C LEU A 66 -4.81 -5.02 -11.01
N ASP A 67 -3.86 -5.55 -10.25
CA ASP A 67 -3.66 -7.01 -10.13
C ASP A 67 -4.74 -7.72 -9.29
N MET A 68 -5.69 -6.97 -8.69
CA MET A 68 -6.95 -7.54 -8.22
C MET A 68 -7.69 -8.31 -9.32
N THR A 69 -7.51 -7.93 -10.59
CA THR A 69 -8.07 -8.65 -11.74
C THR A 69 -7.41 -10.02 -11.93
N SER A 70 -6.10 -10.12 -11.77
CA SER A 70 -5.36 -11.40 -11.78
C SER A 70 -5.73 -12.26 -10.58
N TYR A 71 -5.88 -11.62 -9.41
CA TYR A 71 -6.27 -12.31 -8.19
C TYR A 71 -7.70 -12.87 -8.27
N TYR A 72 -8.62 -12.13 -8.90
CA TYR A 72 -9.96 -12.63 -9.22
C TYR A 72 -9.92 -13.95 -10.02
N VAL A 73 -9.10 -13.99 -11.08
CA VAL A 73 -8.96 -15.20 -11.90
C VAL A 73 -8.46 -16.37 -11.07
N ALA A 74 -7.42 -16.17 -10.27
CA ALA A 74 -6.85 -17.20 -9.41
C ALA A 74 -7.89 -17.74 -8.41
N ARG A 75 -8.71 -16.87 -7.81
CA ARG A 75 -9.72 -17.28 -6.83
C ARG A 75 -10.92 -17.98 -7.47
N LYS A 76 -11.39 -17.47 -8.61
CA LYS A 76 -12.58 -17.96 -9.29
C LYS A 76 -12.39 -19.31 -9.98
N TYR A 77 -11.25 -19.49 -10.64
CA TYR A 77 -11.02 -20.60 -11.56
C TYR A 77 -10.00 -21.64 -11.05
N ARG A 78 -9.75 -21.68 -9.73
CA ARG A 78 -8.87 -22.70 -9.18
C ARG A 78 -9.47 -24.10 -9.40
N PRO A 79 -8.63 -25.16 -9.55
CA PRO A 79 -9.11 -26.54 -9.85
C PRO A 79 -10.06 -27.12 -8.80
N GLU A 80 -9.91 -26.74 -7.52
CA GLU A 80 -10.73 -27.23 -6.39
C GLU A 80 -12.07 -26.49 -6.27
N GLY A 81 -12.38 -25.62 -7.20
CA GLY A 81 -13.54 -24.72 -7.19
C GLY A 81 -13.22 -23.33 -6.62
N PRO A 82 -14.14 -22.37 -6.77
CA PRO A 82 -13.94 -21.00 -6.33
C PRO A 82 -13.52 -20.91 -4.85
N ALA A 83 -12.55 -20.05 -4.56
CA ALA A 83 -12.14 -19.79 -3.17
C ALA A 83 -13.22 -18.97 -2.45
N PRO A 84 -13.41 -19.15 -1.12
CA PRO A 84 -14.33 -18.33 -0.34
C PRO A 84 -13.99 -16.84 -0.47
N ALA A 85 -15.02 -15.97 -0.52
CA ALA A 85 -14.80 -14.53 -0.62
C ALA A 85 -13.99 -14.00 0.56
N ILE A 86 -13.08 -13.06 0.28
CA ILE A 86 -12.32 -12.34 1.30
C ILE A 86 -12.68 -10.85 1.30
N PRO A 87 -12.58 -10.16 2.44
CA PRO A 87 -12.82 -8.73 2.51
C PRO A 87 -11.79 -7.94 1.70
N VAL A 88 -12.28 -6.94 0.97
CA VAL A 88 -11.49 -5.93 0.28
C VAL A 88 -11.96 -4.56 0.75
N LEU A 89 -11.13 -3.88 1.54
CA LEU A 89 -11.40 -2.51 1.98
C LEU A 89 -10.83 -1.56 0.94
N GLY A 90 -11.58 -0.55 0.53
CA GLY A 90 -11.10 0.44 -0.44
C GLY A 90 -11.96 1.69 -0.49
N PRO A 91 -11.61 2.65 -1.35
CA PRO A 91 -12.47 3.80 -1.66
C PRO A 91 -13.84 3.37 -2.20
N ALA A 92 -14.81 4.28 -2.13
CA ALA A 92 -16.12 4.05 -2.74
C ALA A 92 -15.98 3.73 -4.24
N GLY A 93 -16.76 2.76 -4.72
CA GLY A 93 -16.72 2.33 -6.12
C GLY A 93 -15.60 1.34 -6.48
N THR A 94 -14.88 0.78 -5.50
CA THR A 94 -13.84 -0.24 -5.74
C THR A 94 -14.38 -1.44 -6.53
N ALA A 95 -15.55 -1.97 -6.18
CA ALA A 95 -16.17 -3.10 -6.87
C ALA A 95 -16.39 -2.82 -8.37
N ASP A 96 -17.01 -1.69 -8.68
CA ASP A 96 -17.29 -1.27 -10.06
C ASP A 96 -15.99 -1.03 -10.84
N ARG A 97 -14.99 -0.41 -10.21
CA ARG A 97 -13.69 -0.16 -10.82
C ARG A 97 -13.00 -1.47 -11.21
N MET A 98 -13.05 -2.49 -10.36
CA MET A 98 -12.44 -3.79 -10.63
C MET A 98 -13.21 -4.56 -11.70
N ALA A 99 -14.54 -4.56 -11.65
CA ALA A 99 -15.38 -5.15 -12.68
C ALA A 99 -15.07 -4.56 -14.07
N HIS A 100 -15.07 -3.23 -14.20
CA HIS A 100 -14.73 -2.55 -15.44
C HIS A 100 -13.30 -2.85 -15.92
N ALA A 101 -12.32 -2.89 -15.01
CA ALA A 101 -10.93 -3.18 -15.35
C ALA A 101 -10.76 -4.57 -15.95
N TYR A 102 -11.57 -5.55 -15.53
CA TYR A 102 -11.56 -6.90 -16.06
C TYR A 102 -12.48 -7.07 -17.28
N GLY A 103 -13.41 -6.14 -17.50
CA GLY A 103 -14.41 -6.22 -18.59
C GLY A 103 -15.67 -7.00 -18.20
N LEU A 104 -16.01 -7.05 -16.90
CA LEU A 104 -17.28 -7.59 -16.41
C LEU A 104 -18.35 -6.48 -16.37
N PRO A 105 -19.63 -6.83 -16.60
CA PRO A 105 -20.74 -5.95 -16.25
C PRO A 105 -20.72 -5.67 -14.74
N PRO A 106 -20.98 -4.42 -14.29
CA PRO A 106 -20.97 -4.08 -12.86
C PRO A 106 -21.89 -4.95 -11.99
N GLU A 107 -23.04 -5.34 -12.53
CA GLU A 107 -24.02 -6.18 -11.85
C GLU A 107 -23.55 -7.63 -11.61
N GLU A 108 -22.63 -8.13 -12.43
CA GLU A 108 -21.96 -9.42 -12.18
C GLU A 108 -20.82 -9.25 -11.18
N GLY A 109 -20.00 -8.21 -11.41
CA GLY A 109 -18.88 -7.83 -10.55
C GLY A 109 -17.91 -8.96 -10.22
N MET A 110 -17.24 -8.83 -9.07
CA MET A 110 -16.34 -9.85 -8.50
C MET A 110 -16.80 -10.27 -7.10
N HIS A 111 -18.11 -10.13 -6.80
CA HIS A 111 -18.67 -10.32 -5.45
C HIS A 111 -18.66 -11.77 -4.97
N GLY A 112 -18.47 -12.74 -5.85
CA GLY A 112 -18.28 -14.14 -5.45
C GLY A 112 -16.93 -14.42 -4.81
N GLU A 113 -15.93 -13.64 -5.16
CA GLU A 113 -14.53 -13.81 -4.75
C GLU A 113 -14.06 -12.76 -3.73
N PHE A 114 -14.74 -11.59 -3.71
CA PHE A 114 -14.39 -10.46 -2.85
C PHE A 114 -15.62 -9.84 -2.19
N ASP A 115 -15.54 -9.62 -0.88
CA ASP A 115 -16.48 -8.85 -0.10
C ASP A 115 -15.98 -7.40 -0.03
N PHE A 116 -16.36 -6.59 -1.04
CA PHE A 116 -15.97 -5.19 -1.13
C PHE A 116 -16.68 -4.35 -0.08
N ARG A 117 -15.90 -3.57 0.64
CA ARG A 117 -16.35 -2.66 1.69
C ARG A 117 -15.66 -1.32 1.55
N ASP A 118 -16.44 -0.24 1.64
CA ASP A 118 -15.88 1.10 1.68
C ASP A 118 -15.05 1.31 2.96
N HIS A 119 -14.04 2.17 2.89
CA HIS A 119 -13.29 2.55 4.07
C HIS A 119 -14.19 3.15 5.15
N ALA A 120 -14.04 2.64 6.37
CA ALA A 120 -14.55 3.24 7.58
C ALA A 120 -13.38 3.80 8.41
N PRO A 121 -13.63 4.74 9.32
CA PRO A 121 -12.56 5.28 10.16
C PRO A 121 -11.73 4.20 10.86
N GLN A 122 -12.36 3.09 11.24
CA GLN A 122 -11.70 1.91 11.80
C GLN A 122 -12.43 0.63 11.40
N THR A 123 -11.68 -0.42 11.06
CA THR A 123 -12.19 -1.75 10.71
C THR A 123 -11.28 -2.83 11.30
N GLU A 124 -11.87 -3.93 11.77
CA GLU A 124 -11.11 -5.10 12.23
C GLU A 124 -11.06 -6.15 11.10
N LEU A 125 -9.83 -6.64 10.78
CA LEU A 125 -9.60 -7.78 9.90
C LEU A 125 -8.79 -8.84 10.65
N GLY A 126 -9.49 -9.81 11.24
CA GLY A 126 -8.84 -10.79 12.11
C GLY A 126 -8.10 -10.12 13.28
N PRO A 127 -6.79 -10.32 13.43
CA PRO A 127 -6.01 -9.69 14.50
C PRO A 127 -5.58 -8.24 14.17
N PHE A 128 -5.88 -7.75 12.97
CA PHE A 128 -5.46 -6.42 12.51
C PHE A 128 -6.56 -5.40 12.76
N ARG A 129 -6.21 -4.32 13.44
CA ARG A 129 -7.01 -3.10 13.48
C ARG A 129 -6.51 -2.17 12.37
N ILE A 130 -7.40 -1.86 11.44
CA ILE A 130 -7.15 -0.97 10.31
C ILE A 130 -7.79 0.37 10.59
N THR A 131 -7.01 1.44 10.66
CA THR A 131 -7.50 2.82 10.77
C THR A 131 -7.10 3.56 9.51
N THR A 132 -8.00 4.33 8.92
CA THR A 132 -7.76 5.05 7.68
C THR A 132 -7.95 6.55 7.87
N ALA A 133 -7.17 7.33 7.14
CA ALA A 133 -7.33 8.78 7.07
C ALA A 133 -7.22 9.23 5.61
N ARG A 134 -8.16 10.08 5.17
CA ARG A 134 -8.10 10.66 3.83
C ARG A 134 -6.90 11.57 3.69
N VAL A 135 -6.16 11.44 2.58
CA VAL A 135 -4.94 12.20 2.27
C VAL A 135 -5.09 13.03 1.00
N ASN A 136 -4.09 13.85 0.70
CA ASN A 136 -4.12 14.80 -0.41
C ASN A 136 -3.60 14.15 -1.71
N HIS A 137 -4.54 13.69 -2.54
CA HIS A 137 -4.24 13.12 -3.85
C HIS A 137 -5.35 13.51 -4.85
N PRO A 138 -5.09 13.56 -6.18
CA PRO A 138 -6.10 13.97 -7.18
C PRO A 138 -7.37 13.11 -7.20
N VAL A 139 -7.28 11.85 -6.77
CA VAL A 139 -8.43 10.95 -6.58
C VAL A 139 -8.64 10.68 -5.10
N GLU A 140 -9.75 10.06 -4.76
CA GLU A 140 -10.00 9.62 -3.39
C GLU A 140 -8.93 8.62 -2.93
N ALA A 141 -8.13 9.03 -1.93
CA ALA A 141 -6.99 8.26 -1.44
C ALA A 141 -6.88 8.31 0.09
N TYR A 142 -6.37 7.22 0.67
CA TYR A 142 -6.27 7.03 2.11
C TYR A 142 -4.89 6.54 2.52
N ALA A 143 -4.37 7.12 3.60
CA ALA A 143 -3.32 6.47 4.39
C ALA A 143 -3.94 5.41 5.29
N ILE A 144 -3.19 4.36 5.59
CA ILE A 144 -3.64 3.18 6.32
C ILE A 144 -2.71 2.94 7.50
N ARG A 145 -3.29 2.88 8.73
CA ARG A 145 -2.60 2.40 9.92
C ARG A 145 -3.06 1.00 10.24
N VAL A 146 -2.11 0.08 10.39
CA VAL A 146 -2.32 -1.32 10.80
C VAL A 146 -1.73 -1.53 12.18
N GLU A 147 -2.56 -2.01 13.10
CA GLU A 147 -2.13 -2.35 14.45
C GLU A 147 -2.40 -3.81 14.75
N ALA A 148 -1.40 -4.52 15.26
CA ALA A 148 -1.51 -5.91 15.71
C ALA A 148 -0.41 -6.27 16.72
N GLY A 149 -0.73 -7.01 17.76
CA GLY A 149 0.25 -7.47 18.74
C GLY A 149 0.98 -6.35 19.50
N GLY A 150 0.33 -5.20 19.70
CA GLY A 150 0.92 -4.02 20.35
C GLY A 150 1.93 -3.26 19.48
N ARG A 151 1.97 -3.53 18.18
CA ARG A 151 2.81 -2.87 17.18
C ARG A 151 1.97 -2.14 16.14
N SER A 152 2.55 -1.13 15.49
CA SER A 152 1.87 -0.27 14.54
C SER A 152 2.72 0.04 13.30
N LEU A 153 2.10 -0.11 12.14
CA LEU A 153 2.63 0.24 10.80
C LEU A 153 1.70 1.28 10.19
N VAL A 154 2.25 2.32 9.58
CA VAL A 154 1.46 3.27 8.75
C VAL A 154 1.98 3.27 7.33
N PHE A 155 1.08 3.05 6.38
CA PHE A 155 1.32 3.17 4.95
C PHE A 155 0.66 4.45 4.43
N SER A 156 1.42 5.31 3.77
CA SER A 156 0.91 6.61 3.30
C SER A 156 -0.09 6.49 2.14
N GLY A 157 0.00 5.40 1.34
CA GLY A 157 -0.52 5.46 -0.03
C GLY A 157 0.15 6.59 -0.79
N ASP A 158 -0.51 7.09 -1.85
CA ASP A 158 -0.06 8.26 -2.59
C ASP A 158 -0.65 9.53 -2.00
N THR A 159 0.20 10.51 -1.76
CA THR A 159 -0.23 11.77 -1.18
C THR A 159 0.78 12.89 -1.40
N GLY A 160 0.30 14.12 -1.57
CA GLY A 160 1.11 15.29 -1.27
C GLY A 160 1.21 15.53 0.24
N GLU A 161 1.70 16.70 0.66
CA GLU A 161 1.78 17.04 2.10
C GLU A 161 0.40 16.94 2.77
N SER A 162 0.31 16.22 3.91
CA SER A 162 -0.95 15.90 4.57
C SER A 162 -0.80 15.85 6.09
N GLU A 163 -1.47 16.77 6.79
CA GLU A 163 -1.52 16.71 8.25
C GLU A 163 -2.27 15.47 8.76
N ALA A 164 -3.25 14.97 7.99
CA ALA A 164 -3.94 13.74 8.33
C ALA A 164 -3.00 12.54 8.36
N LEU A 165 -1.99 12.48 7.47
CA LEU A 165 -0.95 11.46 7.50
C LEU A 165 -0.09 11.59 8.75
N VAL A 166 0.33 12.80 9.12
CA VAL A 166 1.11 13.05 10.34
C VAL A 166 0.33 12.61 11.58
N ASP A 167 -0.93 12.99 11.67
CA ASP A 167 -1.79 12.63 12.82
C ASP A 167 -2.03 11.13 12.92
N LEU A 168 -2.32 10.46 11.80
CA LEU A 168 -2.49 9.01 11.74
C LEU A 168 -1.23 8.25 12.18
N SER A 169 -0.06 8.84 11.92
CA SER A 169 1.24 8.20 12.14
C SER A 169 1.84 8.46 13.51
N ARG A 170 1.18 9.24 14.38
CA ARG A 170 1.75 9.58 15.69
C ARG A 170 2.18 8.33 16.47
N GLY A 171 3.48 8.28 16.81
CA GLY A 171 4.08 7.23 17.59
C GLY A 171 4.04 5.84 16.93
N ALA A 172 3.91 5.75 15.61
CA ALA A 172 3.98 4.47 14.91
C ALA A 172 5.38 3.85 15.01
N ASP A 173 5.43 2.52 15.16
CA ASP A 173 6.71 1.80 15.18
C ASP A 173 7.41 1.87 13.82
N LEU A 174 6.65 1.77 12.72
CA LEU A 174 7.14 1.84 11.34
C LEU A 174 6.22 2.69 10.47
N ALA A 175 6.81 3.57 9.66
CA ALA A 175 6.15 4.24 8.56
C ALA A 175 6.69 3.74 7.22
N LEU A 176 5.77 3.42 6.30
CA LEU A 176 6.03 3.08 4.91
C LEU A 176 5.46 4.22 4.06
N TYR A 177 6.31 5.18 3.70
CA TYR A 177 5.87 6.42 3.06
C TYR A 177 6.36 6.51 1.64
N GLU A 178 5.48 6.97 0.75
CA GLU A 178 5.83 7.30 -0.62
C GLU A 178 6.89 8.40 -0.68
N ALA A 179 7.75 8.35 -1.68
CA ALA A 179 8.78 9.35 -1.97
C ALA A 179 9.07 9.40 -3.48
N SER A 180 8.04 9.71 -4.25
CA SER A 180 8.12 9.69 -5.71
C SER A 180 8.95 10.83 -6.27
N PHE A 181 9.06 11.93 -5.53
CA PHE A 181 9.75 13.14 -5.97
C PHE A 181 11.02 13.43 -5.16
N LEU A 182 11.87 14.26 -5.75
CA LEU A 182 12.99 14.92 -5.10
C LEU A 182 12.72 16.42 -5.01
N SER A 183 13.23 17.07 -3.99
CA SER A 183 13.04 18.52 -3.77
C SER A 183 13.54 19.39 -4.93
N ARG A 184 14.42 18.86 -5.79
CA ARG A 184 14.89 19.55 -7.00
C ARG A 184 13.86 19.61 -8.13
N TYR A 185 12.77 18.86 -8.07
CA TYR A 185 11.69 18.87 -9.06
C TYR A 185 10.72 20.03 -8.77
N GLN A 186 11.13 21.27 -9.11
CA GLN A 186 10.40 22.48 -8.76
C GLN A 186 9.02 22.59 -9.44
N ASP A 187 8.83 21.94 -10.57
CA ASP A 187 7.58 21.94 -11.34
C ASP A 187 6.68 20.71 -11.03
N ALA A 188 6.95 19.99 -9.93
CA ALA A 188 6.12 18.87 -9.51
C ALA A 188 4.68 19.33 -9.22
N PRO A 189 3.65 18.62 -9.71
CA PRO A 189 2.26 18.99 -9.43
C PRO A 189 1.99 19.01 -7.92
N PRO A 190 1.31 20.04 -7.40
CA PRO A 190 0.97 20.10 -5.98
C PRO A 190 -0.05 18.98 -5.64
N ASN A 191 -0.01 18.50 -4.40
CA ASN A 191 -0.92 17.48 -3.87
C ASN A 191 -0.95 16.16 -4.67
N LEU A 192 0.14 15.83 -5.35
CA LEU A 192 0.26 14.58 -6.10
C LEU A 192 1.08 13.56 -5.33
N HIS A 193 2.33 13.88 -5.01
CA HIS A 193 3.26 13.02 -4.29
C HIS A 193 4.14 13.82 -3.34
N LEU A 194 4.77 13.12 -2.40
CA LEU A 194 5.79 13.66 -1.51
C LEU A 194 7.18 13.63 -2.18
N THR A 195 8.01 14.58 -1.81
CA THR A 195 9.46 14.42 -1.94
C THR A 195 10.00 13.57 -0.79
N ALA A 196 11.19 13.01 -0.95
CA ALA A 196 11.85 12.26 0.13
C ALA A 196 12.03 13.12 1.41
N ALA A 197 12.32 14.41 1.24
CA ALA A 197 12.43 15.35 2.37
C ALA A 197 11.08 15.57 3.07
N GLN A 198 9.99 15.73 2.33
CA GLN A 198 8.65 15.88 2.88
C GLN A 198 8.17 14.64 3.62
N ALA A 199 8.38 13.45 3.02
CA ALA A 199 8.08 12.17 3.67
C ALA A 199 8.84 12.03 5.00
N ALA A 200 10.12 12.38 5.00
CA ALA A 200 10.97 12.37 6.18
C ALA A 200 10.52 13.39 7.25
N ASP A 201 10.12 14.62 6.85
CA ASP A 201 9.56 15.60 7.77
C ASP A 201 8.27 15.15 8.43
N HIS A 202 7.34 14.59 7.64
CA HIS A 202 6.08 14.01 8.15
C HIS A 202 6.35 12.91 9.18
N ALA A 203 7.25 11.97 8.90
CA ALA A 203 7.62 10.89 9.81
C ALA A 203 8.26 11.42 11.11
N LYS A 204 9.14 12.41 10.98
CA LYS A 204 9.79 13.08 12.14
C LYS A 204 8.79 13.81 13.02
N ARG A 205 7.88 14.59 12.44
CA ARG A 205 6.81 15.31 13.17
C ARG A 205 5.85 14.34 13.87
N ALA A 206 5.59 13.19 13.28
CA ALA A 206 4.77 12.14 13.87
C ALA A 206 5.49 11.33 14.96
N GLY A 207 6.81 11.45 15.09
CA GLY A 207 7.59 10.65 16.04
C GLY A 207 7.64 9.19 15.71
N VAL A 208 7.75 8.85 14.42
CA VAL A 208 7.83 7.48 13.92
C VAL A 208 9.17 6.85 14.31
N GLY A 209 9.16 5.56 14.70
CA GLY A 209 10.36 4.84 15.13
C GLY A 209 11.30 4.50 13.98
N ARG A 210 10.76 4.01 12.85
CA ARG A 210 11.51 3.65 11.62
C ARG A 210 10.77 4.15 10.40
N LEU A 211 11.50 4.70 9.43
CA LEU A 211 10.96 5.15 8.16
C LEU A 211 11.46 4.27 7.00
N VAL A 212 10.53 3.75 6.20
CA VAL A 212 10.81 3.09 4.93
C VAL A 212 10.23 3.96 3.81
N LEU A 213 11.07 4.46 2.92
CA LEU A 213 10.62 5.19 1.74
C LEU A 213 10.28 4.20 0.63
N THR A 214 9.14 4.37 0.02
CA THR A 214 8.56 3.48 -1.00
C THR A 214 7.96 4.27 -2.15
N HIS A 215 7.26 3.60 -3.07
CA HIS A 215 6.67 4.20 -4.27
C HIS A 215 7.73 4.95 -5.09
N LEU A 216 8.86 4.25 -5.29
CA LEU A 216 10.05 4.81 -5.92
C LEU A 216 9.90 4.73 -7.44
N VAL A 217 9.71 5.89 -8.06
CA VAL A 217 9.51 5.96 -9.51
C VAL A 217 10.80 5.52 -10.22
N PRO A 218 10.74 4.61 -11.23
CA PRO A 218 11.92 4.02 -11.84
C PRO A 218 12.94 4.99 -12.46
N TRP A 219 12.52 6.19 -12.83
CA TRP A 219 13.45 7.23 -13.34
C TRP A 219 14.06 8.11 -12.24
N THR A 220 13.64 7.97 -10.97
CA THR A 220 14.22 8.74 -9.87
C THR A 220 15.41 7.99 -9.28
N PRO A 221 16.61 8.61 -9.21
CA PRO A 221 17.78 7.95 -8.63
C PRO A 221 17.58 7.62 -7.15
N GLN A 222 17.62 6.34 -6.82
CA GLN A 222 17.38 5.87 -5.44
C GLN A 222 18.41 6.40 -4.43
N GLU A 223 19.67 6.57 -4.87
CA GLU A 223 20.73 7.14 -4.02
C GLU A 223 20.37 8.56 -3.58
N GLU A 224 19.88 9.40 -4.51
CA GLU A 224 19.45 10.76 -4.20
C GLU A 224 18.26 10.78 -3.25
N THR A 225 17.29 9.87 -3.46
CA THR A 225 16.11 9.72 -2.56
C THR A 225 16.56 9.34 -1.15
N LEU A 226 17.49 8.39 -1.03
CA LEU A 226 18.04 7.96 0.25
C LEU A 226 18.79 9.10 0.96
N GLU A 227 19.65 9.82 0.23
CA GLU A 227 20.41 10.94 0.79
C GLU A 227 19.50 12.10 1.26
N GLU A 228 18.50 12.46 0.45
CA GLU A 228 17.54 13.51 0.78
C GLU A 228 16.73 13.15 2.02
N GLY A 229 16.16 11.94 2.03
CA GLY A 229 15.37 11.44 3.16
C GLY A 229 16.18 11.32 4.45
N THR A 230 17.40 10.74 4.37
CA THR A 230 18.29 10.57 5.54
C THR A 230 18.67 11.91 6.16
N ARG A 231 18.97 12.91 5.33
CA ARG A 231 19.33 14.25 5.80
C ARG A 231 18.17 14.91 6.55
N ALA A 232 16.93 14.71 6.09
CA ALA A 232 15.76 15.33 6.69
C ALA A 232 15.26 14.56 7.93
N TYR A 233 15.28 13.23 7.91
CA TYR A 233 14.75 12.40 8.99
C TYR A 233 15.66 12.38 10.22
N GLY A 234 16.93 12.06 10.02
CA GLY A 234 17.92 11.95 11.10
C GLY A 234 17.72 10.74 12.02
N GLY A 235 16.96 9.75 11.60
CA GLY A 235 16.65 8.50 12.32
C GLY A 235 16.91 7.25 11.46
N ASP A 236 16.31 6.10 11.85
CA ASP A 236 16.42 4.83 11.14
C ASP A 236 15.56 4.88 9.85
N LEU A 237 16.22 5.09 8.71
CA LEU A 237 15.61 5.19 7.39
C LEU A 237 16.22 4.20 6.42
N THR A 238 15.38 3.55 5.61
CA THR A 238 15.79 2.70 4.49
C THR A 238 14.85 2.87 3.30
N LEU A 239 15.29 2.45 2.11
CA LEU A 239 14.42 2.34 0.94
C LEU A 239 13.78 0.97 0.88
N ALA A 240 12.53 0.93 0.40
CA ALA A 240 11.86 -0.31 0.07
C ALA A 240 12.51 -0.94 -1.17
N VAL A 241 12.72 -2.24 -1.09
CA VAL A 241 13.13 -3.09 -2.23
C VAL A 241 12.33 -4.39 -2.18
N PRO A 242 11.98 -5.02 -3.30
CA PRO A 242 11.28 -6.30 -3.29
C PRO A 242 12.04 -7.35 -2.47
N GLY A 243 11.33 -8.04 -1.58
CA GLY A 243 11.90 -9.02 -0.65
C GLY A 243 12.39 -8.45 0.67
N LEU A 244 12.43 -7.12 0.85
CA LEU A 244 12.70 -6.54 2.17
C LEU A 244 11.63 -7.00 3.15
N ALA A 245 12.06 -7.62 4.24
CA ALA A 245 11.19 -8.09 5.31
C ALA A 245 11.63 -7.48 6.64
N LEU A 246 10.69 -6.87 7.35
CA LEU A 246 10.94 -6.16 8.61
C LEU A 246 9.99 -6.64 9.69
N ASP A 247 10.51 -6.90 10.86
CA ASP A 247 9.71 -7.02 12.06
C ASP A 247 9.38 -5.62 12.60
N VAL A 248 8.08 -5.41 12.83
CA VAL A 248 7.50 -4.16 13.31
C VAL A 248 7.33 -4.24 14.82
#